data_dbdae5d23f70e057724d48d43d160840
#
_entry.id   dbdae5d23f70e057724d48d43d160840
#
_cell.length_a   1.000
_cell.length_b   1.000
_cell.length_c   1.000
_cell.angle_alpha   90.00
_cell.angle_beta   90.00
_cell.angle_gamma   90.00
#
_symmetry.space_group_name_H-M   'P 1'
#
loop_
_entity.id
_entity.type
_entity.pdbx_description
1 polymer ?
#
loop_
_entity_poly.entity_id
_entity_poly.type
_entity_poly.pdbx_seq_one_letter_code
_entity_poly.pdbx_strand_id
1 'polypeptide(L)'
;TGAGKTIIMSSLIEDVFYGDENYPDQLNAIFVWLSDSPELNQQSKDKIDTKADKINLAQCEVISDESFDQEMLDDGKIYFLNTQKLSKTGNLTKHGDNRTYTIWETLSNTAREKADRLYFIIDEAHRGMQGRDAARATSIMQKFLKGSPEDGMPAMPVVIGMTATPERFNNLAAGISSTTQHVVTKTEEVRSSGLL
;
A
#
# COMPACT_ATOMS: atom_id res chain seq x y z
N THR A 1 3.42 -14.10 -13.04
CA THR A 1 3.98 -14.28 -11.72
C THR A 1 4.78 -13.07 -11.32
N GLY A 2 4.64 -12.53 -10.16
CA GLY A 2 5.03 -11.26 -9.60
C GLY A 2 6.46 -10.70 -9.72
N ALA A 3 7.31 -11.15 -10.61
CA ALA A 3 8.73 -10.75 -10.62
C ALA A 3 9.00 -9.28 -11.03
N GLY A 4 8.18 -8.66 -11.85
CA GLY A 4 8.41 -7.28 -12.30
C GLY A 4 7.68 -6.21 -11.47
N LYS A 5 6.52 -6.51 -10.92
CA LYS A 5 5.66 -5.51 -10.27
C LYS A 5 6.32 -4.79 -9.09
N THR A 6 6.97 -5.53 -8.20
CA THR A 6 7.66 -4.95 -7.04
C THR A 6 8.81 -4.05 -7.49
N ILE A 7 9.55 -4.43 -8.53
CA ILE A 7 10.68 -3.63 -9.05
C ILE A 7 10.15 -2.33 -9.67
N ILE A 8 9.11 -2.40 -10.51
CA ILE A 8 8.47 -1.21 -11.11
C ILE A 8 7.97 -0.27 -10.01
N MET A 9 7.35 -0.82 -8.97
CA MET A 9 6.86 0.01 -7.86
C MET A 9 7.99 0.60 -7.04
N SER A 10 9.10 -0.13 -6.84
CA SER A 10 10.29 0.41 -6.17
C SER A 10 10.86 1.60 -6.95
N SER A 11 10.95 1.49 -8.27
CA SER A 11 11.40 2.60 -9.13
C SER A 11 10.47 3.80 -9.02
N LEU A 12 9.15 3.59 -9.05
CA LEU A 12 8.18 4.67 -8.85
C LEU A 12 8.34 5.36 -7.49
N ILE A 13 8.56 4.61 -6.43
CA ILE A 13 8.80 5.15 -5.09
C ILE A 13 10.09 5.98 -5.07
N GLU A 14 11.16 5.50 -5.70
CA GLU A 14 12.41 6.26 -5.84
C GLU A 14 12.21 7.56 -6.62
N ASP A 15 11.48 7.52 -7.73
CA ASP A 15 11.18 8.69 -8.56
C ASP A 15 10.35 9.72 -7.77
N VAL A 16 9.43 9.28 -6.92
CA VAL A 16 8.69 10.19 -6.03
C VAL A 16 9.60 10.78 -4.96
N PHE A 17 10.42 9.98 -4.28
CA PHE A 17 11.29 10.50 -3.23
C PHE A 17 12.36 11.44 -3.77
N TYR A 18 13.03 11.08 -4.84
CA TYR A 18 14.25 11.76 -5.30
C TYR A 18 14.08 12.57 -6.58
N GLY A 19 12.90 12.55 -7.16
CA GLY A 19 12.59 13.24 -8.41
C GLY A 19 13.24 12.62 -9.63
N ASP A 20 12.83 13.10 -10.78
CA ASP A 20 13.43 12.80 -12.09
C ASP A 20 13.52 14.07 -12.94
N GLU A 21 13.87 13.94 -14.22
CA GLU A 21 13.98 15.07 -15.15
C GLU A 21 12.68 15.87 -15.32
N ASN A 22 11.52 15.25 -15.03
CA ASN A 22 10.20 15.83 -15.26
C ASN A 22 9.47 16.21 -13.96
N TYR A 23 9.85 15.61 -12.84
CA TYR A 23 9.14 15.76 -11.57
C TYR A 23 10.10 16.11 -10.43
N PRO A 24 9.73 17.08 -9.57
CA PRO A 24 10.53 17.43 -8.40
C PRO A 24 10.51 16.27 -7.38
N ASP A 25 11.53 16.24 -6.52
CA ASP A 25 11.63 15.36 -5.39
C ASP A 25 10.57 15.64 -4.32
N GLN A 26 10.14 14.60 -3.61
CA GLN A 26 9.25 14.67 -2.47
C GLN A 26 9.77 13.79 -1.34
N LEU A 27 10.85 14.23 -0.69
CA LEU A 27 11.53 13.47 0.36
C LEU A 27 10.65 13.16 1.58
N ASN A 28 9.58 13.91 1.79
CA ASN A 28 8.61 13.73 2.84
C ASN A 28 7.41 12.85 2.42
N ALA A 29 7.44 12.23 1.25
CA ALA A 29 6.40 11.30 0.82
C ALA A 29 6.26 10.13 1.81
N ILE A 30 5.03 9.66 1.98
CA ILE A 30 4.69 8.53 2.85
C ILE A 30 4.02 7.47 1.98
N PHE A 31 4.54 6.26 2.03
CA PHE A 31 3.97 5.13 1.30
C PHE A 31 3.41 4.10 2.28
N VAL A 32 2.19 3.62 2.03
CA VAL A 32 1.63 2.46 2.72
C VAL A 32 1.45 1.35 1.69
N TRP A 33 2.18 0.27 1.85
CA TRP A 33 2.12 -0.90 0.99
C TRP A 33 1.25 -1.97 1.64
N LEU A 34 0.07 -2.15 1.11
CA LEU A 34 -0.90 -3.13 1.58
C LEU A 34 -0.81 -4.42 0.76
N SER A 35 -0.61 -5.54 1.43
CA SER A 35 -0.65 -6.88 0.85
C SER A 35 -1.61 -7.80 1.61
N ASP A 36 -1.82 -9.01 1.09
CA ASP A 36 -2.72 -9.98 1.71
C ASP A 36 -2.10 -10.76 2.86
N SER A 37 -0.78 -10.95 2.86
CA SER A 37 -0.10 -11.77 3.87
C SER A 37 1.18 -11.12 4.40
N PRO A 38 1.58 -11.49 5.63
CA PRO A 38 2.84 -11.05 6.21
C PRO A 38 4.07 -11.47 5.39
N GLU A 39 4.04 -12.65 4.79
CA GLU A 39 5.14 -13.18 3.98
C GLU A 39 5.36 -12.33 2.72
N LEU A 40 4.28 -11.85 2.11
CA LEU A 40 4.36 -10.95 0.96
C LEU A 40 4.94 -9.59 1.34
N ASN A 41 4.59 -9.07 2.51
CA ASN A 41 5.19 -7.85 3.03
C ASN A 41 6.69 -7.99 3.21
N GLN A 42 7.13 -9.08 3.84
CA GLN A 42 8.55 -9.32 4.04
C GLN A 42 9.28 -9.50 2.70
N GLN A 43 8.73 -10.28 1.78
CA GLN A 43 9.31 -10.45 0.44
C GLN A 43 9.38 -9.14 -0.36
N SER A 44 8.37 -8.28 -0.24
CA SER A 44 8.37 -6.97 -0.91
C SER A 44 9.43 -6.06 -0.30
N LYS A 45 9.53 -6.02 1.03
CA LYS A 45 10.58 -5.29 1.74
C LYS A 45 11.96 -5.78 1.33
N ASP A 46 12.21 -7.09 1.38
CA ASP A 46 13.51 -7.69 1.02
C ASP A 46 13.91 -7.41 -0.44
N LYS A 47 12.92 -7.35 -1.34
CA LYS A 47 13.16 -6.98 -2.74
C LYS A 47 13.50 -5.49 -2.90
N ILE A 48 12.84 -4.63 -2.17
CA ILE A 48 13.16 -3.20 -2.14
C ILE A 48 14.57 -3.03 -1.58
N ASP A 49 14.88 -3.66 -0.45
CA ASP A 49 16.20 -3.63 0.18
C ASP A 49 17.33 -4.11 -0.75
N THR A 50 17.03 -5.06 -1.65
CA THR A 50 18.05 -5.68 -2.53
C THR A 50 18.13 -5.05 -3.92
N LYS A 51 17.08 -4.37 -4.39
CA LYS A 51 16.93 -3.93 -5.78
C LYS A 51 16.75 -2.44 -5.95
N ALA A 52 16.33 -1.74 -4.91
CA ALA A 52 16.27 -0.29 -4.92
C ALA A 52 17.66 0.29 -4.65
N ASP A 53 18.10 1.18 -5.51
CA ASP A 53 19.45 1.76 -5.42
C ASP A 53 19.50 2.94 -4.43
N LYS A 54 18.36 3.62 -4.22
CA LYS A 54 18.28 4.86 -3.46
C LYS A 54 17.45 4.76 -2.17
N ILE A 55 16.63 3.72 -2.02
CA ILE A 55 15.80 3.55 -0.81
C ILE A 55 16.67 2.97 0.31
N ASN A 56 16.70 3.68 1.44
CA ASN A 56 17.42 3.25 2.63
C ASN A 56 16.55 2.27 3.45
N LEU A 57 17.18 1.23 4.01
CA LEU A 57 16.55 0.30 4.96
C LEU A 57 15.78 0.98 6.10
N ALA A 58 16.31 2.09 6.61
CA ALA A 58 15.67 2.88 7.66
C ALA A 58 14.36 3.54 7.25
N GLN A 59 14.08 3.64 5.93
CA GLN A 59 12.81 4.14 5.40
C GLN A 59 11.72 3.05 5.40
N CYS A 60 12.09 1.76 5.49
CA CYS A 60 11.18 0.63 5.39
C CYS A 60 10.78 0.11 6.77
N GLU A 61 9.50 0.16 7.08
CA GLU A 61 8.95 -0.30 8.35
C GLU A 61 7.79 -1.28 8.14
N VAL A 62 7.88 -2.47 8.75
CA VAL A 62 6.78 -3.42 8.80
C VAL A 62 5.92 -3.11 10.02
N ILE A 63 4.65 -2.78 9.80
CA ILE A 63 3.72 -2.50 10.90
C ILE A 63 3.48 -3.77 11.72
N SER A 64 3.89 -3.72 12.98
CA SER A 64 3.79 -4.81 13.94
C SER A 64 2.67 -4.55 14.94
N ASP A 65 1.94 -5.61 15.30
CA ASP A 65 0.87 -5.55 16.31
C ASP A 65 1.38 -5.19 17.71
N GLU A 66 2.66 -5.45 17.96
CA GLU A 66 3.27 -5.35 19.27
C GLU A 66 3.86 -3.97 19.56
N SER A 67 4.45 -3.34 18.53
CA SER A 67 5.25 -2.13 18.70
C SER A 67 4.69 -0.89 18.03
N PHE A 68 3.75 -1.04 17.08
CA PHE A 68 3.23 0.09 16.33
C PHE A 68 2.11 0.81 17.10
N ASP A 69 2.37 2.02 17.54
CA ASP A 69 1.41 2.92 18.20
C ASP A 69 1.79 4.37 17.91
N GLN A 70 1.26 4.95 16.84
CA GLN A 70 1.58 6.29 16.37
C GLN A 70 0.31 7.06 16.06
N GLU A 71 0.29 8.34 16.38
CA GLU A 71 -0.82 9.25 16.03
C GLU A 71 -0.96 9.40 14.51
N MET A 72 0.17 9.56 13.81
CA MET A 72 0.29 9.67 12.36
C MET A 72 1.51 8.93 11.86
N LEU A 73 1.53 8.58 10.57
CA LEU A 73 2.71 8.02 9.92
C LEU A 73 3.79 9.09 9.76
N ASP A 74 5.05 8.70 9.88
CA ASP A 74 6.20 9.57 9.72
C ASP A 74 6.47 9.88 8.26
N ASP A 75 6.94 11.10 7.99
CA ASP A 75 7.37 11.54 6.68
C ASP A 75 8.60 10.74 6.20
N GLY A 76 8.69 10.51 4.90
CA GLY A 76 9.83 9.87 4.26
C GLY A 76 9.93 8.36 4.47
N LYS A 77 8.86 7.70 4.86
CA LYS A 77 8.84 6.25 5.15
C LYS A 77 7.93 5.44 4.21
N ILE A 78 8.24 4.17 4.13
CA ILE A 78 7.46 3.12 3.46
C ILE A 78 7.00 2.13 4.52
N TYR A 79 5.70 2.08 4.78
CA TYR A 79 5.07 1.19 5.75
C TYR A 79 4.48 -0.03 5.07
N PHE A 80 4.84 -1.22 5.53
CA PHE A 80 4.28 -2.48 5.05
C PHE A 80 3.19 -2.97 5.99
N LEU A 81 1.98 -3.10 5.46
CA LEU A 81 0.77 -3.50 6.18
C LEU A 81 0.10 -4.67 5.46
N ASN A 82 -0.49 -5.60 6.19
CA ASN A 82 -1.27 -6.68 5.58
C ASN A 82 -2.73 -6.68 6.04
N THR A 83 -3.60 -7.20 5.18
CA THR A 83 -5.04 -7.21 5.44
C THR A 83 -5.44 -8.07 6.63
N GLN A 84 -4.65 -9.08 6.99
CA GLN A 84 -4.95 -9.96 8.13
C GLN A 84 -4.91 -9.19 9.46
N LYS A 85 -3.97 -8.25 9.60
CA LYS A 85 -3.84 -7.38 10.78
C LYS A 85 -4.97 -6.35 10.91
N LEU A 86 -5.70 -6.11 9.84
CA LEU A 86 -6.82 -5.16 9.78
C LEU A 86 -8.19 -5.82 10.07
N SER A 87 -8.19 -7.04 10.59
CA SER A 87 -9.42 -7.72 11.00
C SER A 87 -10.04 -7.02 12.21
N LYS A 88 -11.37 -7.09 12.34
CA LYS A 88 -12.11 -6.50 13.50
C LYS A 88 -11.65 -7.03 14.87
N THR A 89 -10.98 -8.18 14.91
CA THR A 89 -10.45 -8.80 16.12
C THR A 89 -8.95 -8.57 16.30
N GLY A 90 -8.31 -7.90 15.34
CA GLY A 90 -6.87 -7.64 15.38
C GLY A 90 -6.47 -6.63 16.46
N ASN A 91 -5.28 -6.82 17.02
CA ASN A 91 -4.75 -5.92 18.06
C ASN A 91 -4.53 -4.49 17.54
N LEU A 92 -4.21 -4.32 16.25
CA LEU A 92 -4.03 -2.99 15.64
C LEU A 92 -5.34 -2.19 15.50
N THR A 93 -6.48 -2.88 15.48
CA THR A 93 -7.77 -2.25 15.17
C THR A 93 -8.59 -1.90 16.40
N LYS A 94 -8.07 -2.13 17.59
CA LYS A 94 -8.74 -1.87 18.86
C LYS A 94 -7.84 -1.12 19.82
N HIS A 95 -8.44 -0.25 20.62
CA HIS A 95 -7.80 0.23 21.82
C HIS A 95 -7.62 -0.92 22.82
N GLY A 96 -6.52 -0.93 23.51
CA GLY A 96 -6.19 -1.86 24.60
C GLY A 96 -5.40 -1.12 25.66
N ASP A 97 -5.04 -1.81 26.74
CA ASP A 97 -4.34 -1.21 27.88
C ASP A 97 -3.01 -0.52 27.49
N ASN A 98 -2.40 -0.94 26.39
CA ASN A 98 -1.09 -0.47 25.94
C ASN A 98 -1.14 0.22 24.54
N ARG A 99 -2.32 0.54 24.01
CA ARG A 99 -2.46 1.17 22.69
C ARG A 99 -3.23 2.49 22.78
N THR A 100 -2.56 3.56 22.37
CA THR A 100 -3.13 4.91 22.32
C THR A 100 -3.93 5.14 21.05
N TYR A 101 -3.40 4.70 19.90
CA TYR A 101 -4.01 4.88 18.60
C TYR A 101 -4.24 3.55 17.89
N THR A 102 -5.44 3.34 17.37
CA THR A 102 -5.69 2.24 16.43
C THR A 102 -5.06 2.55 15.08
N ILE A 103 -4.81 1.54 14.28
CA ILE A 103 -4.29 1.73 12.92
C ILE A 103 -5.25 2.59 12.06
N TRP A 104 -6.56 2.47 12.29
CA TRP A 104 -7.56 3.29 11.60
C TRP A 104 -7.44 4.77 11.93
N GLU A 105 -7.20 5.10 13.20
CA GLU A 105 -6.96 6.48 13.65
C GLU A 105 -5.66 7.02 13.07
N THR A 106 -4.57 6.26 13.12
CA THR A 106 -3.29 6.64 12.52
C THR A 106 -3.41 6.95 11.04
N LEU A 107 -4.05 6.06 10.27
CA LEU A 107 -4.25 6.24 8.83
C LEU A 107 -5.21 7.41 8.53
N SER A 108 -6.26 7.57 9.33
CA SER A 108 -7.21 8.68 9.19
C SER A 108 -6.56 10.03 9.46
N ASN A 109 -5.79 10.14 10.53
CA ASN A 109 -5.06 11.36 10.88
C ASN A 109 -4.04 11.71 9.80
N THR A 110 -3.29 10.71 9.33
CA THR A 110 -2.32 10.90 8.24
C THR A 110 -3.01 11.36 6.96
N ALA A 111 -4.13 10.76 6.58
CA ALA A 111 -4.85 11.12 5.37
C ALA A 111 -5.45 12.53 5.43
N ARG A 112 -5.79 13.03 6.63
CA ARG A 112 -6.32 14.39 6.82
C ARG A 112 -5.21 15.44 6.83
N GLU A 113 -4.14 15.18 7.58
CA GLU A 113 -3.09 16.16 7.83
C GLU A 113 -1.97 16.15 6.79
N LYS A 114 -1.78 15.01 6.11
CA LYS A 114 -0.68 14.76 5.18
C LYS A 114 -1.17 14.24 3.82
N ALA A 115 -2.36 14.67 3.38
CA ALA A 115 -2.97 14.22 2.12
C ALA A 115 -2.11 14.52 0.88
N ASP A 116 -1.34 15.59 0.93
CA ASP A 116 -0.46 16.06 -0.15
C ASP A 116 0.74 15.14 -0.43
N ARG A 117 1.04 14.22 0.48
CA ARG A 117 2.22 13.35 0.42
C ARG A 117 1.97 11.89 0.80
N LEU A 118 0.71 11.47 0.95
CA LEU A 118 0.34 10.10 1.28
C LEU A 118 -0.04 9.30 0.03
N TYR A 119 0.68 8.22 -0.20
CA TYR A 119 0.48 7.26 -1.29
C TYR A 119 0.15 5.89 -0.74
N PHE A 120 -0.95 5.31 -1.19
CA PHE A 120 -1.41 4.00 -0.75
C PHE A 120 -1.25 2.99 -1.88
N ILE A 121 -0.41 1.97 -1.70
CA ILE A 121 -0.12 0.93 -2.69
C ILE A 121 -0.89 -0.32 -2.29
N ILE A 122 -1.75 -0.81 -3.17
CA ILE A 122 -2.46 -2.07 -3.00
C ILE A 122 -1.81 -3.12 -3.91
N ASP A 123 -1.10 -4.06 -3.30
CA ASP A 123 -0.58 -5.24 -3.99
C ASP A 123 -1.64 -6.34 -3.96
N GLU A 124 -2.30 -6.52 -5.07
CA GLU A 124 -3.36 -7.50 -5.23
C GLU A 124 -2.78 -8.91 -5.39
N ALA A 125 -2.32 -9.49 -4.30
CA ALA A 125 -1.80 -10.84 -4.26
C ALA A 125 -2.87 -11.89 -3.92
N HIS A 126 -4.11 -11.72 -4.36
CA HIS A 126 -5.23 -12.65 -4.13
C HIS A 126 -5.04 -14.06 -4.72
N ARG A 127 -3.84 -14.40 -5.15
CA ARG A 127 -3.55 -15.74 -5.68
C ARG A 127 -3.64 -16.78 -4.56
N GLY A 128 -4.69 -17.60 -4.62
CA GLY A 128 -4.88 -18.70 -3.70
C GLY A 128 -5.84 -18.44 -2.55
N MET A 129 -6.28 -17.19 -2.32
CA MET A 129 -7.33 -16.92 -1.34
C MET A 129 -8.70 -17.26 -1.91
N GLN A 130 -9.48 -18.01 -1.14
CA GLN A 130 -10.86 -18.38 -1.48
C GLN A 130 -11.80 -18.09 -0.30
N GLY A 131 -13.08 -17.89 -0.62
CA GLY A 131 -14.11 -17.76 0.39
C GLY A 131 -14.01 -16.52 1.27
N ARG A 132 -14.08 -16.70 2.57
CA ARG A 132 -14.20 -15.60 3.56
C ARG A 132 -12.98 -14.69 3.62
N ASP A 133 -11.79 -15.21 3.41
CA ASP A 133 -10.55 -14.42 3.48
C ASP A 133 -10.42 -13.47 2.29
N ALA A 134 -10.77 -13.95 1.08
CA ALA A 134 -10.81 -13.09 -0.10
C ALA A 134 -11.86 -11.97 0.05
N ALA A 135 -13.04 -12.28 0.58
CA ALA A 135 -14.08 -11.30 0.83
C ALA A 135 -13.66 -10.26 1.86
N ARG A 136 -12.97 -10.68 2.92
CA ARG A 136 -12.42 -9.78 3.95
C ARG A 136 -11.37 -8.84 3.37
N ALA A 137 -10.39 -9.36 2.64
CA ALA A 137 -9.35 -8.57 2.00
C ALA A 137 -9.95 -7.54 1.03
N THR A 138 -10.92 -7.96 0.21
CA THR A 138 -11.67 -7.08 -0.69
C THR A 138 -12.37 -5.95 0.07
N SER A 139 -13.08 -6.27 1.15
CA SER A 139 -13.78 -5.27 1.98
C SER A 139 -12.81 -4.27 2.60
N ILE A 140 -11.65 -4.71 3.08
CA ILE A 140 -10.61 -3.85 3.64
C ILE A 140 -10.04 -2.92 2.56
N MET A 141 -9.71 -3.44 1.39
CA MET A 141 -9.19 -2.65 0.27
C MET A 141 -10.19 -1.58 -0.18
N GLN A 142 -11.50 -1.92 -0.20
CA GLN A 142 -12.55 -0.95 -0.51
C GLN A 142 -12.65 0.20 0.49
N LYS A 143 -12.35 -0.03 1.77
CA LYS A 143 -12.29 1.03 2.78
C LYS A 143 -11.25 2.10 2.45
N PHE A 144 -10.09 1.70 1.94
CA PHE A 144 -9.06 2.65 1.53
C PHE A 144 -9.45 3.43 0.28
N LEU A 145 -10.13 2.80 -0.67
CA LEU A 145 -10.57 3.44 -1.90
C LEU A 145 -11.76 4.39 -1.69
N LYS A 146 -12.71 4.02 -0.84
CA LYS A 146 -14.00 4.72 -0.68
C LYS A 146 -14.11 5.49 0.64
N GLY A 147 -13.18 5.25 1.55
CA GLY A 147 -13.32 5.63 2.95
C GLY A 147 -14.20 4.65 3.73
N SER A 148 -14.25 4.83 5.03
CA SER A 148 -15.07 4.06 5.97
C SER A 148 -15.65 4.99 7.03
N PRO A 149 -16.88 5.49 6.84
CA PRO A 149 -17.54 6.36 7.84
C PRO A 149 -17.65 5.70 9.22
N GLU A 150 -17.83 4.37 9.26
CA GLU A 150 -17.90 3.60 10.51
C GLU A 150 -16.62 3.68 11.33
N ASP A 151 -15.47 3.71 10.64
CA ASP A 151 -14.14 3.81 11.27
C ASP A 151 -13.65 5.28 11.30
N GLY A 152 -14.46 6.24 10.88
CA GLY A 152 -14.08 7.65 10.79
C GLY A 152 -12.97 7.92 9.78
N MET A 153 -12.73 7.01 8.83
CA MET A 153 -11.61 7.06 7.90
C MET A 153 -12.04 7.67 6.55
N PRO A 154 -11.35 8.71 6.07
CA PRO A 154 -11.55 9.22 4.72
C PRO A 154 -10.99 8.25 3.68
N ALA A 155 -11.40 8.40 2.42
CA ALA A 155 -10.72 7.74 1.32
C ALA A 155 -9.25 8.19 1.26
N MET A 156 -8.35 7.27 0.88
CA MET A 156 -6.94 7.61 0.72
C MET A 156 -6.75 8.57 -0.46
N PRO A 157 -5.88 9.59 -0.34
CA PRO A 157 -5.74 10.63 -1.35
C PRO A 157 -5.22 10.12 -2.69
N VAL A 158 -4.28 9.19 -2.67
CA VAL A 158 -3.74 8.52 -3.86
C VAL A 158 -3.66 7.03 -3.59
N VAL A 159 -4.27 6.23 -4.46
CA VAL A 159 -4.23 4.77 -4.40
C VAL A 159 -3.66 4.21 -5.70
N ILE A 160 -2.61 3.41 -5.58
CA ILE A 160 -1.92 2.76 -6.68
C ILE A 160 -2.17 1.26 -6.58
N GLY A 161 -2.89 0.70 -7.53
CA GLY A 161 -3.15 -0.75 -7.59
C GLY A 161 -2.12 -1.47 -8.44
N MET A 162 -1.51 -2.52 -7.89
CA MET A 162 -0.66 -3.45 -8.63
C MET A 162 -1.39 -4.77 -8.86
N THR A 163 -1.78 -5.05 -10.06
CA THR A 163 -2.52 -6.28 -10.38
C THR A 163 -2.07 -6.92 -11.69
N ALA A 164 -2.17 -8.24 -11.75
CA ALA A 164 -2.07 -8.99 -13.00
C ALA A 164 -3.45 -9.15 -13.68
N THR A 165 -4.54 -8.78 -12.99
CA THR A 165 -5.92 -8.90 -13.45
C THR A 165 -6.64 -7.57 -13.25
N PRO A 166 -6.53 -6.62 -14.19
CA PRO A 166 -7.10 -5.27 -14.08
C PRO A 166 -8.59 -5.25 -13.76
N GLU A 167 -9.35 -6.24 -14.27
CA GLU A 167 -10.79 -6.34 -14.03
C GLU A 167 -11.13 -6.44 -12.53
N ARG A 168 -10.31 -7.12 -11.74
CA ARG A 168 -10.52 -7.23 -10.29
C ARG A 168 -10.34 -5.90 -9.59
N PHE A 169 -9.29 -5.16 -9.94
CA PHE A 169 -9.07 -3.84 -9.38
C PHE A 169 -10.18 -2.87 -9.80
N ASN A 170 -10.62 -2.94 -11.05
CA ASN A 170 -11.76 -2.16 -11.53
C ASN A 170 -13.04 -2.45 -10.74
N ASN A 171 -13.27 -3.71 -10.37
CA ASN A 171 -14.40 -4.09 -9.51
C ASN A 171 -14.26 -3.53 -8.09
N LEU A 172 -13.05 -3.48 -7.53
CA LEU A 172 -12.78 -2.82 -6.25
C LEU A 172 -13.06 -1.31 -6.32
N ALA A 173 -12.66 -0.68 -7.41
CA ALA A 173 -12.84 0.74 -7.66
C ALA A 173 -14.24 1.12 -8.16
N ALA A 174 -15.11 0.15 -8.46
CA ALA A 174 -16.45 0.42 -8.98
C ALA A 174 -17.28 1.32 -8.05
N GLY A 175 -17.89 2.35 -8.63
CA GLY A 175 -18.71 3.32 -7.89
C GLY A 175 -17.93 4.42 -7.18
N ILE A 176 -16.62 4.56 -7.44
CA ILE A 176 -15.82 5.69 -6.96
C ILE A 176 -15.86 6.81 -8.00
N SER A 177 -16.20 8.02 -7.56
CA SER A 177 -16.15 9.24 -8.39
C SER A 177 -14.75 9.86 -8.35
N SER A 178 -13.74 9.12 -8.74
CA SER A 178 -12.36 9.61 -8.81
C SER A 178 -11.79 9.44 -10.21
N THR A 179 -10.76 10.21 -10.52
CA THR A 179 -10.01 10.02 -11.76
C THR A 179 -9.20 8.74 -11.67
N THR A 180 -9.43 7.81 -12.59
CA THR A 180 -8.68 6.56 -12.68
C THR A 180 -7.81 6.58 -13.94
N GLN A 181 -6.52 6.30 -13.77
CA GLN A 181 -5.58 6.11 -14.87
C GLN A 181 -5.15 4.65 -14.92
N HIS A 182 -5.13 4.07 -16.13
CA HIS A 182 -4.67 2.71 -16.35
C HIS A 182 -3.32 2.73 -17.04
N VAL A 183 -2.31 2.16 -16.38
CA VAL A 183 -1.00 1.89 -17.00
C VAL A 183 -0.91 0.38 -17.23
N VAL A 184 -0.84 -0.03 -18.50
CA VAL A 184 -0.79 -1.44 -18.90
C VAL A 184 0.54 -1.71 -19.58
N THR A 185 1.37 -2.56 -19.00
CA THR A 185 2.57 -3.10 -19.65
C THR A 185 2.21 -4.41 -20.34
N LYS A 186 2.36 -4.47 -21.65
CA LYS A 186 2.07 -5.67 -22.44
C LYS A 186 3.18 -6.70 -22.27
N THR A 187 2.80 -7.98 -22.29
CA THR A 187 3.75 -9.10 -22.19
C THR A 187 4.85 -9.03 -23.27
N GLU A 188 4.51 -8.55 -24.46
CA GLU A 188 5.43 -8.37 -25.58
C GLU A 188 6.50 -7.31 -25.29
N GLU A 189 6.12 -6.22 -24.63
CA GLU A 189 7.03 -5.14 -24.21
C GLU A 189 8.02 -5.66 -23.16
N VAL A 190 7.54 -6.45 -22.20
CA VAL A 190 8.38 -7.06 -21.18
C VAL A 190 9.36 -8.08 -21.77
N ARG A 191 8.92 -8.87 -22.75
CA ARG A 191 9.81 -9.81 -23.47
C ARG A 191 10.86 -9.09 -24.31
N SER A 192 10.48 -8.02 -24.98
CA SER A 192 11.42 -7.25 -25.82
C SER A 192 12.47 -6.50 -24.98
N SER A 193 12.17 -6.20 -23.72
CA SER A 193 13.13 -5.58 -22.79
C SER A 193 14.15 -6.55 -22.18
N GLY A 194 14.02 -7.86 -22.44
CA GLY A 194 14.91 -8.89 -21.88
C GLY A 194 14.69 -9.19 -20.38
N LEU A 195 13.58 -8.74 -19.82
CA LEU A 195 13.23 -8.96 -18.41
C LEU A 195 12.46 -10.27 -18.16
N LEU A 196 12.15 -11.04 -19.21
CA LEU A 196 11.56 -12.39 -19.18
C LEU A 196 12.29 -13.32 -20.14
#